data_6049005b16c726c42791deea62b07001
#
_entry.id   6049005b16c726c42791deea62b07001
#
_cell.length_a   1.000
_cell.length_b   1.000
_cell.length_c   1.000
_cell.angle_alpha   90.00
_cell.angle_beta   90.00
_cell.angle_gamma   90.00
#
_symmetry.space_group_name_H-M   'P 1'
#
loop_
_entity.id
_entity.type
_entity.pdbx_description
1 polymer ?
#
loop_
_entity_poly.entity_id
_entity_poly.type
_entity_poly.pdbx_seq_one_letter_code
_entity_poly.pdbx_strand_id
1 'polypeptide(L)'
;MGLYVERELPRYKGRPNRLFKETKTKVRKAYGIGPQPVKPTRAYDPDVGSEGLVAQLVSELCRQNKGILFNHPGPDSIRKYKIRRFVVVTDFVGSGKRARDYLEAAWRVASVKSWRSAGADKGLRFEVIAYAGTPEGQRNVEEHPCKPKVRFVAGCPTVGQLSSEDARYRIRGICVRYDPVDHDPTDSLGFRSGGALIAFAHGVPNNAPRILHKRAAKWAPLFPARVTANSRTHFTQRDDAQSIADRLVQMRQRGLATAAWLKTASPKLQALVLVLAALGRGPRNVEAVSRQTGLTQFEVERWLEHAIGQGWVNDKRRLTDLGQSELHMLRKTVVRQKPLQPPRKKMYFPTMLRAPS
;
A
#
# COMPACT_ATOMS: atom_id res chain seq x y z
N MET A 1 1.98 7.68 21.41
CA MET A 1 1.22 6.88 20.44
C MET A 1 1.63 5.42 20.60
N GLY A 2 0.67 4.49 20.70
CA GLY A 2 0.94 3.05 20.78
C GLY A 2 0.82 2.38 19.41
N LEU A 3 1.88 1.73 18.96
CA LEU A 3 1.91 0.97 17.71
C LEU A 3 1.74 -0.51 18.00
N TYR A 4 0.85 -1.17 17.27
CA TYR A 4 0.54 -2.59 17.40
C TYR A 4 0.58 -3.23 16.02
N VAL A 5 1.40 -4.25 15.86
CA VAL A 5 1.46 -5.01 14.61
C VAL A 5 0.26 -5.94 14.52
N GLU A 6 -0.43 -5.90 13.39
CA GLU A 6 -1.52 -6.83 13.10
C GLU A 6 -0.99 -8.26 13.10
N ARG A 7 -1.71 -9.15 13.74
CA ARG A 7 -1.43 -10.60 13.72
C ARG A 7 -2.70 -11.41 13.93
N GLU A 8 -2.64 -12.68 13.63
CA GLU A 8 -3.70 -13.59 14.01
C GLU A 8 -3.77 -13.73 15.53
N LEU A 9 -4.97 -13.69 16.05
CA LEU A 9 -5.23 -13.82 17.47
C LEU A 9 -5.94 -15.14 17.77
N PRO A 10 -5.59 -15.82 18.87
CA PRO A 10 -6.32 -16.98 19.35
C PRO A 10 -7.80 -16.65 19.53
N ARG A 11 -8.67 -17.56 19.15
CA ARG A 11 -10.12 -17.38 19.23
C ARG A 11 -10.71 -18.37 20.22
N TYR A 12 -11.74 -17.91 20.95
CA TYR A 12 -12.56 -18.75 21.78
C TYR A 12 -14.03 -18.56 21.40
N LYS A 13 -14.74 -19.65 21.11
CA LYS A 13 -16.14 -19.64 20.62
C LYS A 13 -16.36 -18.62 19.50
N GLY A 14 -15.48 -18.67 18.49
CA GLY A 14 -15.59 -17.82 17.29
C GLY A 14 -15.18 -16.35 17.45
N ARG A 15 -14.84 -15.89 18.66
CA ARG A 15 -14.44 -14.51 18.95
C ARG A 15 -12.96 -14.39 19.29
N PRO A 16 -12.23 -13.35 18.87
CA PRO A 16 -10.83 -13.16 19.24
C PRO A 16 -10.72 -12.96 20.76
N ASN A 17 -9.65 -13.50 21.36
CA ASN A 17 -9.39 -13.30 22.77
C ASN A 17 -9.15 -11.82 23.09
N ARG A 18 -9.44 -11.40 24.34
CA ARG A 18 -9.16 -10.02 24.77
C ARG A 18 -7.68 -9.71 24.65
N LEU A 19 -7.36 -8.52 24.13
CA LEU A 19 -5.98 -8.10 23.92
C LEU A 19 -5.23 -7.85 25.23
N PHE A 20 -5.92 -7.42 26.27
CA PHE A 20 -5.37 -7.14 27.59
C PHE A 20 -6.05 -7.97 28.67
N LYS A 21 -5.29 -8.26 29.73
CA LYS A 21 -5.81 -8.88 30.95
C LYS A 21 -6.71 -7.89 31.69
N GLU A 22 -7.73 -8.41 32.35
CA GLU A 22 -8.65 -7.63 33.19
C GLU A 22 -8.75 -8.22 34.59
N THR A 23 -8.97 -7.37 35.59
CA THR A 23 -9.26 -7.81 36.96
C THR A 23 -10.59 -8.59 37.02
N LYS A 24 -10.70 -9.49 37.96
CA LYS A 24 -11.92 -10.28 38.20
C LYS A 24 -12.95 -9.54 39.10
N THR A 25 -12.72 -8.27 39.43
CA THR A 25 -13.57 -7.45 40.24
C THR A 25 -14.85 -7.00 39.54
N LYS A 26 -15.89 -6.55 40.28
CA LYS A 26 -17.14 -6.02 39.73
C LYS A 26 -16.88 -4.93 38.66
N VAL A 27 -15.91 -4.05 38.90
CA VAL A 27 -15.43 -3.07 37.94
C VAL A 27 -14.14 -3.63 37.27
N ARG A 28 -14.26 -4.16 36.07
CA ARG A 28 -13.14 -4.75 35.37
C ARG A 28 -12.15 -3.66 34.90
N LYS A 29 -10.91 -3.76 35.37
CA LYS A 29 -9.82 -2.86 34.97
C LYS A 29 -8.75 -3.65 34.20
N ALA A 30 -8.37 -3.16 33.07
CA ALA A 30 -7.24 -3.72 32.32
C ALA A 30 -5.93 -3.43 33.08
N TYR A 31 -4.99 -4.38 33.07
CA TYR A 31 -3.71 -4.26 33.78
C TYR A 31 -2.60 -5.01 33.03
N GLY A 32 -1.36 -4.70 33.37
CA GLY A 32 -0.16 -5.41 32.94
C GLY A 32 0.43 -4.88 31.64
N ILE A 33 1.36 -5.69 31.12
CA ILE A 33 2.08 -5.42 29.87
C ILE A 33 1.19 -5.62 28.64
N GLY A 34 1.60 -5.05 27.52
CA GLY A 34 0.93 -5.22 26.24
C GLY A 34 1.09 -6.61 25.61
N PRO A 35 0.39 -6.87 24.51
CA PRO A 35 0.60 -8.09 23.76
C PRO A 35 2.06 -8.15 23.30
N GLN A 36 2.67 -9.33 23.40
CA GLN A 36 4.03 -9.47 22.90
C GLN A 36 4.03 -9.31 21.38
N PRO A 37 4.95 -8.52 20.82
CA PRO A 37 5.14 -8.47 19.38
C PRO A 37 5.56 -9.86 18.87
N VAL A 38 5.30 -10.13 17.60
CA VAL A 38 5.78 -11.36 16.96
C VAL A 38 7.31 -11.37 17.09
N LYS A 39 7.83 -12.33 17.86
CA LYS A 39 9.27 -12.58 17.96
C LYS A 39 9.56 -13.83 17.18
N PRO A 40 10.42 -13.79 16.18
CA PRO A 40 10.94 -15.00 15.56
C PRO A 40 11.64 -15.79 16.67
N THR A 41 11.11 -16.96 17.04
CA THR A 41 11.72 -17.82 18.06
C THR A 41 12.91 -18.58 17.50
N ARG A 42 13.06 -18.61 16.17
CA ARG A 42 14.13 -19.28 15.42
C ARG A 42 14.64 -18.34 14.34
N ALA A 43 15.86 -18.58 13.85
CA ALA A 43 16.46 -17.80 12.76
C ALA A 43 15.61 -17.78 11.48
N TYR A 44 14.81 -18.84 11.29
CA TYR A 44 13.85 -18.97 10.21
C TYR A 44 12.60 -19.66 10.75
N ASP A 45 11.46 -18.95 10.65
CA ASP A 45 10.14 -19.51 10.95
C ASP A 45 9.28 -19.36 9.69
N PRO A 46 9.00 -20.46 8.96
CA PRO A 46 8.23 -20.42 7.72
C PRO A 46 6.78 -19.97 7.93
N ASP A 47 6.27 -20.06 9.16
CA ASP A 47 4.89 -19.65 9.50
C ASP A 47 4.78 -18.17 9.85
N VAL A 48 5.90 -17.48 10.06
CA VAL A 48 5.93 -16.03 10.25
C VAL A 48 5.89 -15.34 8.89
N GLY A 49 4.71 -14.87 8.51
CA GLY A 49 4.49 -14.09 7.29
C GLY A 49 5.05 -12.67 7.37
N SER A 50 4.46 -11.75 6.62
CA SER A 50 4.81 -10.31 6.63
C SER A 50 4.76 -9.65 8.00
N GLU A 51 4.07 -10.26 8.96
CA GLU A 51 3.96 -9.80 10.36
C GLU A 51 5.33 -9.62 11.02
N GLY A 52 6.29 -10.52 10.76
CA GLY A 52 7.67 -10.42 11.28
C GLY A 52 8.41 -9.20 10.74
N LEU A 53 8.30 -8.93 9.45
CA LEU A 53 8.89 -7.76 8.81
C LEU A 53 8.30 -6.46 9.38
N VAL A 54 6.98 -6.37 9.48
CA VAL A 54 6.30 -5.20 10.05
C VAL A 54 6.67 -5.01 11.51
N ALA A 55 6.80 -6.10 12.29
CA ALA A 55 7.21 -6.05 13.70
C ALA A 55 8.64 -5.50 13.87
N GLN A 56 9.55 -5.89 12.99
CA GLN A 56 10.91 -5.35 12.99
C GLN A 56 10.91 -3.86 12.71
N LEU A 57 10.22 -3.41 11.64
CA LEU A 57 10.13 -2.00 11.26
C LEU A 57 9.50 -1.15 12.38
N VAL A 58 8.42 -1.63 12.99
CA VAL A 58 7.78 -0.95 14.14
C VAL A 58 8.75 -0.86 15.33
N SER A 59 9.52 -1.92 15.60
CA SER A 59 10.49 -1.93 16.69
C SER A 59 11.61 -0.93 16.45
N GLU A 60 12.11 -0.83 15.23
CA GLU A 60 13.13 0.17 14.84
C GLU A 60 12.61 1.59 14.96
N LEU A 61 11.40 1.85 14.44
CA LEU A 61 10.76 3.16 14.50
C LEU A 61 10.55 3.61 15.96
N CYS A 62 10.10 2.71 16.83
CA CYS A 62 9.94 3.00 18.26
C CYS A 62 11.26 3.27 18.97
N ARG A 63 12.35 2.60 18.57
CA ARG A 63 13.69 2.86 19.12
C ARG A 63 14.22 4.24 18.72
N GLN A 64 13.96 4.66 17.48
CA GLN A 64 14.35 5.98 16.97
C GLN A 64 13.53 7.13 17.59
N ASN A 65 12.28 6.85 18.00
CA ASN A 65 11.33 7.86 18.51
C ASN A 65 10.91 7.56 19.96
N LYS A 66 11.89 7.35 20.85
CA LYS A 66 11.66 7.05 22.27
C LYS A 66 10.83 8.16 22.94
N GLY A 67 9.88 7.77 23.79
CA GLY A 67 8.97 8.70 24.49
C GLY A 67 7.77 9.18 23.67
N ILE A 68 7.83 9.09 22.33
CA ILE A 68 6.72 9.47 21.42
C ILE A 68 5.99 8.23 20.95
N LEU A 69 6.73 7.21 20.48
CA LEU A 69 6.20 5.95 19.98
C LEU A 69 6.47 4.82 20.99
N PHE A 70 5.46 4.00 21.22
CA PHE A 70 5.51 2.87 22.15
C PHE A 70 5.16 1.59 21.41
N ASN A 71 6.06 0.61 21.50
CA ASN A 71 5.90 -0.69 20.84
C ASN A 71 5.00 -1.59 21.70
N HIS A 72 3.79 -1.89 21.21
CA HIS A 72 2.78 -2.72 21.86
C HIS A 72 2.53 -2.36 23.35
N PRO A 73 2.27 -1.09 23.69
CA PRO A 73 2.10 -0.70 25.08
C PRO A 73 0.90 -1.41 25.72
N GLY A 74 1.09 -1.88 26.95
CA GLY A 74 0.00 -2.45 27.78
C GLY A 74 -0.80 -1.39 28.50
N PRO A 75 -1.86 -1.81 29.20
CA PRO A 75 -2.75 -0.92 29.95
C PRO A 75 -2.02 -0.01 30.93
N ASP A 76 -0.99 -0.51 31.60
CA ASP A 76 -0.23 0.28 32.58
C ASP A 76 0.59 1.37 31.89
N SER A 77 1.21 1.05 30.75
CA SER A 77 1.93 2.02 29.94
C SER A 77 0.98 3.05 29.31
N ILE A 78 -0.20 2.61 28.82
CA ILE A 78 -1.22 3.51 28.25
C ILE A 78 -1.61 4.58 29.27
N ARG A 79 -1.86 4.19 30.52
CA ARG A 79 -2.19 5.11 31.61
C ARG A 79 -1.00 5.99 32.01
N LYS A 80 0.15 5.39 32.27
CA LYS A 80 1.36 6.07 32.70
C LYS A 80 1.79 7.19 31.74
N TYR A 81 1.81 6.86 30.45
CA TYR A 81 2.28 7.79 29.41
C TYR A 81 1.14 8.53 28.69
N LYS A 82 -0.10 8.42 29.20
CA LYS A 82 -1.28 9.07 28.64
C LYS A 82 -1.41 8.86 27.12
N ILE A 83 -1.21 7.60 26.66
CA ILE A 83 -1.25 7.24 25.24
C ILE A 83 -2.69 7.38 24.75
N ARG A 84 -2.91 8.22 23.73
CA ARG A 84 -4.22 8.56 23.17
C ARG A 84 -4.47 8.01 21.77
N ARG A 85 -3.49 7.37 21.15
CA ARG A 85 -3.63 6.77 19.84
C ARG A 85 -3.22 5.30 19.89
N PHE A 86 -4.18 4.45 19.52
CA PHE A 86 -4.01 3.01 19.36
C PHE A 86 -3.93 2.74 17.85
N VAL A 87 -2.75 2.47 17.35
CA VAL A 87 -2.48 2.35 15.90
C VAL A 87 -2.13 0.91 15.58
N VAL A 88 -2.98 0.25 14.79
CA VAL A 88 -2.68 -1.06 14.20
C VAL A 88 -1.90 -0.84 12.91
N VAL A 89 -0.76 -1.50 12.77
CA VAL A 89 0.13 -1.41 11.61
C VAL A 89 0.20 -2.75 10.91
N THR A 90 0.02 -2.75 9.60
CA THR A 90 0.11 -3.94 8.75
C THR A 90 0.66 -3.56 7.37
N ASP A 91 1.06 -4.55 6.58
CA ASP A 91 1.46 -4.37 5.18
C ASP A 91 0.24 -4.25 4.27
N PHE A 92 -0.80 -5.04 4.52
CA PHE A 92 -1.95 -5.12 3.62
C PHE A 92 -3.27 -5.38 4.33
N VAL A 93 -4.30 -4.58 4.00
CA VAL A 93 -5.68 -4.79 4.42
C VAL A 93 -6.50 -5.32 3.24
N GLY A 94 -6.60 -6.64 3.11
CA GLY A 94 -7.39 -7.30 2.06
C GLY A 94 -8.89 -7.24 2.36
N SER A 95 -9.44 -8.26 3.00
CA SER A 95 -10.84 -8.29 3.45
C SER A 95 -11.10 -7.46 4.72
N GLY A 96 -10.07 -6.93 5.37
CA GLY A 96 -10.16 -6.24 6.65
C GLY A 96 -10.42 -7.14 7.87
N LYS A 97 -10.58 -8.46 7.67
CA LYS A 97 -10.96 -9.37 8.77
C LYS A 97 -9.94 -9.39 9.90
N ARG A 98 -8.64 -9.52 9.60
CA ARG A 98 -7.59 -9.60 10.64
C ARG A 98 -7.47 -8.30 11.43
N ALA A 99 -7.45 -7.15 10.74
CA ALA A 99 -7.43 -5.84 11.38
C ALA A 99 -8.68 -5.64 12.26
N ARG A 100 -9.86 -6.02 11.76
CA ARG A 100 -11.10 -5.98 12.53
C ARG A 100 -11.08 -6.89 13.76
N ASP A 101 -10.56 -8.11 13.63
CA ASP A 101 -10.40 -9.05 14.76
C ASP A 101 -9.43 -8.48 15.82
N TYR A 102 -8.37 -7.82 15.39
CA TYR A 102 -7.41 -7.18 16.32
C TYR A 102 -8.04 -6.00 17.08
N LEU A 103 -8.80 -5.16 16.38
CA LEU A 103 -9.57 -4.08 16.99
C LEU A 103 -10.63 -4.62 17.94
N GLU A 104 -11.33 -5.70 17.56
CA GLU A 104 -12.33 -6.35 18.43
C GLU A 104 -11.69 -6.91 19.70
N ALA A 105 -10.51 -7.51 19.61
CA ALA A 105 -9.76 -8.00 20.77
C ALA A 105 -9.46 -6.87 21.78
N ALA A 106 -9.10 -5.69 21.29
CA ALA A 106 -8.92 -4.50 22.12
C ALA A 106 -10.25 -3.96 22.63
N TRP A 107 -11.26 -3.88 21.76
CA TRP A 107 -12.58 -3.32 22.09
C TRP A 107 -13.37 -4.13 23.13
N ARG A 108 -13.13 -5.43 23.22
CA ARG A 108 -13.75 -6.31 24.22
C ARG A 108 -13.25 -6.05 25.66
N VAL A 109 -12.23 -5.23 25.83
CA VAL A 109 -11.67 -4.84 27.12
C VAL A 109 -12.44 -3.62 27.65
N ALA A 110 -13.05 -3.74 28.84
CA ALA A 110 -13.89 -2.70 29.43
C ALA A 110 -13.16 -1.35 29.58
N SER A 111 -11.91 -1.37 30.06
CA SER A 111 -11.07 -0.17 30.14
C SER A 111 -10.85 0.52 28.82
N VAL A 112 -10.70 -0.22 27.71
CA VAL A 112 -10.49 0.34 26.38
C VAL A 112 -11.72 1.11 25.90
N LYS A 113 -12.93 0.57 26.16
CA LYS A 113 -14.20 1.28 25.89
C LYS A 113 -14.28 2.57 26.69
N SER A 114 -13.97 2.49 27.99
CA SER A 114 -13.95 3.65 28.86
C SER A 114 -12.93 4.71 28.43
N TRP A 115 -11.74 4.31 28.02
CA TRP A 115 -10.77 5.26 27.48
C TRP A 115 -11.23 5.92 26.19
N ARG A 116 -11.95 5.18 25.33
CA ARG A 116 -12.52 5.74 24.09
C ARG A 116 -13.60 6.78 24.38
N SER A 117 -14.44 6.55 25.39
CA SER A 117 -15.55 7.46 25.74
C SER A 117 -15.13 8.69 26.55
N ALA A 118 -13.86 8.84 26.91
CA ALA A 118 -13.37 9.97 27.71
C ALA A 118 -13.38 11.34 26.97
N GLY A 119 -14.05 11.44 25.82
CA GLY A 119 -14.21 12.66 25.04
C GLY A 119 -13.21 12.82 23.90
N ALA A 120 -13.47 13.78 23.01
CA ALA A 120 -12.74 13.96 21.76
C ALA A 120 -11.24 14.24 21.98
N ASP A 121 -10.88 15.01 23.01
CA ASP A 121 -9.49 15.43 23.23
C ASP A 121 -8.71 14.52 24.19
N LYS A 122 -9.41 13.83 25.10
CA LYS A 122 -8.80 12.96 26.11
C LYS A 122 -8.94 11.47 25.79
N GLY A 123 -9.85 11.12 24.90
CA GLY A 123 -10.20 9.75 24.57
C GLY A 123 -9.16 9.03 23.71
N LEU A 124 -9.12 7.70 23.83
CA LEU A 124 -8.29 6.83 23.00
C LEU A 124 -8.85 6.79 21.58
N ARG A 125 -8.05 7.14 20.59
CA ARG A 125 -8.40 7.10 19.16
C ARG A 125 -7.81 5.83 18.53
N PHE A 126 -8.60 5.19 17.67
CA PHE A 126 -8.18 4.00 16.94
C PHE A 126 -7.81 4.37 15.51
N GLU A 127 -6.70 3.84 15.05
CA GLU A 127 -6.23 3.99 13.68
C GLU A 127 -5.71 2.66 13.15
N VAL A 128 -5.86 2.45 11.84
CA VAL A 128 -5.22 1.36 11.11
C VAL A 128 -4.39 1.98 10.00
N ILE A 129 -3.11 1.68 9.99
CA ILE A 129 -2.17 2.13 8.96
C ILE A 129 -1.66 0.89 8.24
N ALA A 130 -1.88 0.82 6.92
CA ALA A 130 -1.34 -0.22 6.07
C ALA A 130 -0.60 0.39 4.89
N TYR A 131 0.37 -0.36 4.33
CA TYR A 131 1.00 0.06 3.08
C TYR A 131 -0.05 0.15 1.97
N ALA A 132 -0.87 -0.89 1.81
CA ALA A 132 -1.97 -0.87 0.86
C ALA A 132 -3.20 -1.63 1.39
N GLY A 133 -4.33 -1.43 0.74
CA GLY A 133 -5.54 -2.20 1.05
C GLY A 133 -6.62 -2.04 0.00
N THR A 134 -7.59 -2.95 0.03
CA THR A 134 -8.76 -2.90 -0.84
C THR A 134 -9.81 -1.94 -0.28
N PRO A 135 -10.66 -1.34 -1.12
CA PRO A 135 -11.77 -0.50 -0.66
C PRO A 135 -12.77 -1.25 0.21
N GLU A 136 -12.97 -2.55 -0.07
CA GLU A 136 -13.84 -3.40 0.75
C GLU A 136 -13.24 -3.61 2.15
N GLY A 137 -11.94 -3.94 2.20
CA GLY A 137 -11.23 -4.10 3.47
C GLY A 137 -11.23 -2.82 4.30
N GLN A 138 -11.07 -1.66 3.66
CA GLN A 138 -11.16 -0.37 4.33
C GLN A 138 -12.54 -0.17 4.96
N ARG A 139 -13.63 -0.30 4.18
CA ARG A 139 -15.01 -0.16 4.68
C ARG A 139 -15.29 -1.11 5.84
N ASN A 140 -14.93 -2.39 5.68
CA ASN A 140 -15.14 -3.39 6.71
C ASN A 140 -14.45 -3.03 8.04
N VAL A 141 -13.26 -2.44 7.98
CA VAL A 141 -12.53 -1.98 9.19
C VAL A 141 -13.16 -0.72 9.77
N GLU A 142 -13.52 0.28 8.95
CA GLU A 142 -14.11 1.55 9.39
C GLU A 142 -15.49 1.38 10.03
N GLU A 143 -16.23 0.33 9.64
CA GLU A 143 -17.53 -0.04 10.23
C GLU A 143 -17.41 -0.65 11.63
N HIS A 144 -16.19 -0.94 12.12
CA HIS A 144 -16.02 -1.47 13.47
C HIS A 144 -16.54 -0.49 14.54
N PRO A 145 -17.17 -0.95 15.67
CA PRO A 145 -17.75 -0.09 16.69
C PRO A 145 -16.81 0.96 17.30
N CYS A 146 -15.49 0.71 17.31
CA CYS A 146 -14.51 1.71 17.78
C CYS A 146 -14.25 2.84 16.76
N LYS A 147 -14.83 2.75 15.53
CA LYS A 147 -14.71 3.74 14.46
C LYS A 147 -13.25 4.13 14.19
N PRO A 148 -12.40 3.20 13.76
CA PRO A 148 -11.01 3.50 13.51
C PRO A 148 -10.88 4.37 12.24
N LYS A 149 -9.86 5.23 12.21
CA LYS A 149 -9.44 5.89 10.98
C LYS A 149 -8.49 4.95 10.23
N VAL A 150 -8.85 4.58 9.00
CA VAL A 150 -7.98 3.76 8.13
C VAL A 150 -7.18 4.65 7.19
N ARG A 151 -5.89 4.36 7.05
CA ARG A 151 -4.99 5.08 6.13
C ARG A 151 -4.12 4.09 5.37
N PHE A 152 -4.04 4.26 4.07
CA PHE A 152 -3.14 3.53 3.19
C PHE A 152 -2.03 4.44 2.67
N VAL A 153 -0.82 3.90 2.52
CA VAL A 153 0.29 4.59 1.90
C VAL A 153 0.12 4.61 0.38
N ALA A 154 -0.30 3.48 -0.17
CA ALA A 154 -0.56 3.31 -1.60
C ALA A 154 -1.97 2.74 -1.86
N GLY A 155 -2.55 3.07 -3.00
CA GLY A 155 -3.80 2.45 -3.45
C GLY A 155 -3.55 1.02 -3.95
N CYS A 156 -4.43 0.08 -3.58
CA CYS A 156 -4.41 -1.25 -4.17
C CYS A 156 -5.39 -1.33 -5.33
N PRO A 157 -4.94 -1.54 -6.58
CA PRO A 157 -5.86 -1.84 -7.67
C PRO A 157 -6.49 -3.22 -7.45
N THR A 158 -7.76 -3.36 -7.86
CA THR A 158 -8.45 -4.64 -7.84
C THR A 158 -9.07 -4.94 -9.20
N VAL A 159 -9.34 -6.22 -9.51
CA VAL A 159 -10.03 -6.62 -10.75
C VAL A 159 -11.35 -5.87 -10.90
N GLY A 160 -12.11 -5.71 -9.80
CA GLY A 160 -13.40 -5.00 -9.82
C GLY A 160 -13.31 -3.49 -10.09
N GLN A 161 -12.12 -2.89 -10.03
CA GLN A 161 -11.88 -1.45 -10.22
C GLN A 161 -11.20 -1.11 -11.55
N LEU A 162 -10.99 -2.09 -12.41
CA LEU A 162 -10.48 -1.83 -13.76
C LEU A 162 -11.43 -0.90 -14.51
N SER A 163 -10.89 0.02 -15.27
CA SER A 163 -11.65 1.10 -15.92
C SER A 163 -12.64 0.61 -16.99
N SER A 164 -12.30 -0.49 -17.68
CA SER A 164 -13.15 -1.11 -18.70
C SER A 164 -14.00 -2.23 -18.11
N GLU A 165 -15.29 -2.20 -18.37
CA GLU A 165 -16.20 -3.27 -17.98
C GLU A 165 -15.87 -4.59 -18.69
N ASP A 166 -15.54 -4.50 -19.98
CA ASP A 166 -15.07 -5.64 -20.77
C ASP A 166 -13.79 -6.25 -20.18
N ALA A 167 -12.82 -5.43 -19.77
CA ALA A 167 -11.61 -5.92 -19.10
C ALA A 167 -11.94 -6.62 -17.76
N ARG A 168 -12.85 -6.07 -16.96
CA ARG A 168 -13.32 -6.73 -15.72
C ARG A 168 -13.93 -8.09 -16.00
N TYR A 169 -14.82 -8.15 -16.98
CA TYR A 169 -15.50 -9.38 -17.37
C TYR A 169 -14.52 -10.44 -17.88
N ARG A 170 -13.64 -10.08 -18.80
CA ARG A 170 -12.61 -10.99 -19.36
C ARG A 170 -11.67 -11.51 -18.30
N ILE A 171 -11.10 -10.63 -17.44
CA ILE A 171 -10.16 -11.06 -16.41
C ILE A 171 -10.84 -11.95 -15.38
N ARG A 172 -12.09 -11.62 -14.97
CA ARG A 172 -12.87 -12.47 -14.10
C ARG A 172 -13.13 -13.84 -14.75
N GLY A 173 -13.53 -13.85 -16.03
CA GLY A 173 -13.73 -15.08 -16.79
C GLY A 173 -12.49 -15.95 -16.87
N ILE A 174 -11.32 -15.36 -17.10
CA ILE A 174 -10.03 -16.06 -17.08
C ILE A 174 -9.75 -16.65 -15.68
N CYS A 175 -9.92 -15.85 -14.62
CA CYS A 175 -9.69 -16.32 -13.25
C CYS A 175 -10.59 -17.49 -12.86
N VAL A 176 -11.85 -17.48 -13.28
CA VAL A 176 -12.80 -18.57 -13.02
C VAL A 176 -12.50 -19.79 -13.89
N ARG A 177 -12.29 -19.59 -15.19
CA ARG A 177 -12.07 -20.70 -16.15
C ARG A 177 -10.78 -21.47 -15.87
N TYR A 178 -9.75 -20.80 -15.41
CA TYR A 178 -8.42 -21.37 -15.15
C TYR A 178 -8.09 -21.43 -13.67
N ASP A 179 -9.10 -21.40 -12.78
CA ASP A 179 -8.87 -21.57 -11.35
C ASP A 179 -8.23 -22.94 -11.10
N PRO A 180 -7.05 -23.01 -10.48
CA PRO A 180 -6.42 -24.29 -10.17
C PRO A 180 -7.15 -25.10 -9.09
N VAL A 181 -8.19 -24.55 -8.44
CA VAL A 181 -8.94 -25.15 -7.34
C VAL A 181 -10.39 -25.32 -7.74
N ASP A 182 -10.81 -26.55 -7.97
CA ASP A 182 -12.09 -26.91 -8.60
C ASP A 182 -13.38 -26.68 -7.77
N HIS A 183 -13.31 -26.14 -6.55
CA HIS A 183 -14.47 -26.31 -5.65
C HIS A 183 -15.22 -25.03 -5.26
N ASP A 184 -14.72 -23.85 -5.58
CA ASP A 184 -15.44 -22.62 -5.24
C ASP A 184 -15.10 -21.45 -6.17
N PRO A 185 -15.92 -21.19 -7.19
CA PRO A 185 -15.68 -20.07 -8.10
C PRO A 185 -15.75 -18.69 -7.42
N THR A 186 -16.32 -18.60 -6.21
CA THR A 186 -16.41 -17.32 -5.49
C THR A 186 -15.03 -16.84 -5.04
N ASP A 187 -14.09 -17.76 -4.80
CA ASP A 187 -12.73 -17.44 -4.38
C ASP A 187 -11.70 -17.42 -5.52
N SER A 188 -12.10 -17.61 -6.78
CA SER A 188 -11.17 -17.56 -7.93
C SER A 188 -10.42 -16.24 -8.03
N LEU A 189 -11.05 -15.15 -7.61
CA LEU A 189 -10.40 -13.83 -7.47
C LEU A 189 -9.59 -13.64 -6.17
N GLY A 190 -9.33 -14.73 -5.44
CA GLY A 190 -8.67 -14.71 -4.15
C GLY A 190 -9.66 -14.64 -2.99
N PHE A 191 -9.15 -14.70 -1.78
CA PHE A 191 -9.96 -14.77 -0.56
C PHE A 191 -11.06 -13.70 -0.54
N ARG A 192 -12.32 -14.13 -0.40
CA ARG A 192 -13.53 -13.30 -0.45
C ARG A 192 -13.66 -12.49 -1.74
N SER A 193 -13.31 -13.06 -2.87
CA SER A 193 -13.34 -12.37 -4.17
C SER A 193 -12.58 -11.04 -4.22
N GLY A 194 -11.53 -10.87 -3.42
CA GLY A 194 -10.82 -9.60 -3.24
C GLY A 194 -10.19 -9.05 -4.52
N GLY A 195 -9.74 -9.92 -5.43
CA GLY A 195 -9.22 -9.52 -6.74
C GLY A 195 -8.05 -8.54 -6.67
N ALA A 196 -7.26 -8.57 -5.60
CA ALA A 196 -6.16 -7.63 -5.40
C ALA A 196 -5.06 -7.82 -6.45
N LEU A 197 -4.67 -6.73 -7.10
CA LEU A 197 -3.63 -6.70 -8.14
C LEU A 197 -2.37 -6.03 -7.59
N ILE A 198 -1.83 -6.61 -6.51
CA ILE A 198 -0.62 -6.17 -5.84
C ILE A 198 0.23 -7.37 -5.44
N ALA A 199 1.55 -7.24 -5.58
CA ALA A 199 2.53 -8.16 -5.05
C ALA A 199 3.60 -7.37 -4.29
N PHE A 200 4.00 -7.87 -3.14
CA PHE A 200 5.06 -7.29 -2.32
C PHE A 200 6.38 -8.05 -2.55
N ALA A 201 7.49 -7.42 -2.24
CA ALA A 201 8.79 -8.08 -2.29
C ALA A 201 8.87 -9.33 -1.39
N HIS A 202 8.08 -9.38 -0.33
CA HIS A 202 8.02 -10.49 0.62
C HIS A 202 6.91 -11.51 0.30
N GLY A 203 6.03 -11.24 -0.66
CA GLY A 203 5.00 -12.20 -1.05
C GLY A 203 3.74 -11.59 -1.66
N VAL A 204 2.81 -12.45 -2.05
CA VAL A 204 1.52 -12.07 -2.62
C VAL A 204 0.41 -12.27 -1.60
N PRO A 205 -0.50 -11.29 -1.40
CA PRO A 205 -1.62 -11.45 -0.48
C PRO A 205 -2.60 -12.54 -0.96
N ASN A 206 -3.26 -13.21 -0.03
CA ASN A 206 -4.25 -14.24 -0.35
C ASN A 206 -5.52 -13.71 -1.05
N ASN A 207 -5.72 -12.40 -1.05
CA ASN A 207 -6.80 -11.72 -1.79
C ASN A 207 -6.48 -11.52 -3.29
N ALA A 208 -5.27 -11.87 -3.74
CA ALA A 208 -4.92 -11.89 -5.16
C ALA A 208 -5.58 -13.11 -5.86
N PRO A 209 -5.88 -13.02 -7.16
CA PRO A 209 -6.46 -14.13 -7.92
C PRO A 209 -5.68 -15.43 -7.75
N ARG A 210 -6.39 -16.53 -7.53
CA ARG A 210 -5.79 -17.85 -7.27
C ARG A 210 -4.88 -18.34 -8.38
N ILE A 211 -5.20 -18.05 -9.64
CA ILE A 211 -4.36 -18.37 -10.80
C ILE A 211 -2.92 -17.84 -10.68
N LEU A 212 -2.71 -16.78 -9.90
CA LEU A 212 -1.39 -16.17 -9.72
C LEU A 212 -0.51 -16.90 -8.71
N HIS A 213 -1.08 -17.67 -7.76
CA HIS A 213 -0.30 -18.21 -6.65
C HIS A 213 -0.65 -19.64 -6.23
N LYS A 214 -1.77 -20.21 -6.69
CA LYS A 214 -2.14 -21.59 -6.40
C LYS A 214 -1.58 -22.52 -7.46
N ARG A 215 -1.01 -23.66 -7.04
CA ARG A 215 -0.46 -24.70 -7.91
C ARG A 215 -1.48 -25.83 -8.08
N ALA A 216 -1.56 -26.38 -9.29
CA ALA A 216 -2.26 -27.62 -9.60
C ALA A 216 -1.43 -28.47 -10.57
N ALA A 217 -1.86 -29.71 -10.82
CA ALA A 217 -1.12 -30.64 -11.66
C ALA A 217 -0.78 -30.09 -13.08
N LYS A 218 -1.72 -29.31 -13.65
CA LYS A 218 -1.57 -28.69 -14.99
C LYS A 218 -1.41 -27.17 -14.95
N TRP A 219 -1.15 -26.59 -13.78
CA TRP A 219 -1.04 -25.14 -13.62
C TRP A 219 0.19 -24.75 -12.81
N ALA A 220 1.11 -24.03 -13.44
CA ALA A 220 2.28 -23.42 -12.81
C ALA A 220 2.00 -21.91 -12.57
N PRO A 221 1.78 -21.50 -11.32
CA PRO A 221 1.45 -20.10 -11.03
C PRO A 221 2.70 -19.21 -11.13
N LEU A 222 2.48 -17.92 -11.38
CA LEU A 222 3.54 -16.89 -11.42
C LEU A 222 4.26 -16.74 -10.06
N PHE A 223 3.53 -16.93 -8.96
CA PHE A 223 4.03 -16.81 -7.59
C PHE A 223 3.76 -18.09 -6.79
N PRO A 224 4.51 -19.18 -7.03
CA PRO A 224 4.32 -20.43 -6.32
C PRO A 224 4.35 -20.22 -4.80
N ALA A 225 3.39 -20.79 -4.08
CA ALA A 225 3.24 -20.61 -2.63
C ALA A 225 3.24 -19.12 -2.17
N ARG A 226 2.81 -18.20 -3.05
CA ARG A 226 2.82 -16.75 -2.85
C ARG A 226 4.22 -16.12 -2.74
N VAL A 227 5.27 -16.85 -3.10
CA VAL A 227 6.65 -16.38 -3.06
C VAL A 227 6.96 -15.53 -4.30
N THR A 228 7.57 -14.37 -4.10
CA THR A 228 7.93 -13.43 -5.18
C THR A 228 9.40 -13.46 -5.56
N ALA A 229 10.24 -14.20 -4.83
CA ALA A 229 11.69 -14.22 -5.03
C ALA A 229 12.11 -14.51 -6.48
N ASN A 230 11.51 -15.54 -7.09
CA ASN A 230 11.84 -15.99 -8.45
C ASN A 230 11.27 -15.06 -9.54
N SER A 231 10.32 -14.21 -9.20
CA SER A 231 9.65 -13.32 -10.16
C SER A 231 10.10 -11.87 -10.03
N ARG A 232 10.98 -11.54 -9.07
CA ARG A 232 11.43 -10.16 -8.80
C ARG A 232 12.08 -9.50 -10.00
N THR A 233 12.84 -10.25 -10.80
CA THR A 233 13.50 -9.75 -12.00
C THR A 233 12.51 -9.30 -13.07
N HIS A 234 11.31 -9.89 -13.11
CA HIS A 234 10.24 -9.51 -14.03
C HIS A 234 9.47 -8.27 -13.57
N PHE A 235 9.59 -7.91 -12.29
CA PHE A 235 8.95 -6.76 -11.64
C PHE A 235 9.98 -5.77 -11.12
N THR A 236 11.15 -5.69 -11.76
CA THR A 236 12.06 -4.59 -11.46
C THR A 236 11.27 -3.30 -11.57
N GLN A 237 11.34 -2.48 -10.53
CA GLN A 237 10.85 -1.10 -10.55
C GLN A 237 11.67 -0.33 -11.60
N ARG A 238 11.35 -0.58 -12.84
CA ARG A 238 11.65 0.37 -13.88
C ARG A 238 10.45 1.31 -13.91
N ASP A 239 10.61 2.49 -13.36
CA ASP A 239 9.91 3.66 -13.86
C ASP A 239 10.46 3.94 -15.26
N ASP A 240 10.39 2.92 -16.13
CA ASP A 240 10.73 3.05 -17.51
C ASP A 240 9.70 3.97 -18.15
N ALA A 241 10.15 4.80 -19.05
CA ALA A 241 9.28 5.63 -19.89
C ALA A 241 8.10 4.83 -20.46
N GLN A 242 8.28 3.53 -20.71
CA GLN A 242 7.23 2.61 -21.13
C GLN A 242 6.16 2.38 -20.07
N SER A 243 6.52 2.15 -18.80
CA SER A 243 5.56 1.97 -17.72
C SER A 243 4.72 3.24 -17.49
N ILE A 244 5.34 4.40 -17.61
CA ILE A 244 4.67 5.70 -17.51
C ILE A 244 3.76 5.93 -18.71
N ALA A 245 4.21 5.58 -19.93
CA ALA A 245 3.41 5.65 -21.14
C ALA A 245 2.15 4.78 -21.02
N ASP A 246 2.27 3.56 -20.53
CA ASP A 246 1.14 2.63 -20.35
C ASP A 246 0.11 3.21 -19.36
N ARG A 247 0.56 3.79 -18.24
CA ARG A 247 -0.32 4.48 -17.28
C ARG A 247 -1.03 5.68 -17.90
N LEU A 248 -0.34 6.48 -18.69
CA LEU A 248 -0.93 7.60 -19.42
C LEU A 248 -1.97 7.14 -20.43
N VAL A 249 -1.73 6.03 -21.13
CA VAL A 249 -2.71 5.41 -22.05
C VAL A 249 -3.95 4.94 -21.26
N GLN A 250 -3.78 4.29 -20.13
CA GLN A 250 -4.89 3.87 -19.26
C GLN A 250 -5.72 5.06 -18.76
N MET A 251 -5.07 6.19 -18.48
CA MET A 251 -5.73 7.46 -18.14
C MET A 251 -6.32 8.20 -19.37
N ARG A 252 -6.33 7.58 -20.57
CA ARG A 252 -6.76 8.16 -21.84
C ARG A 252 -5.99 9.40 -22.26
N GLN A 253 -4.72 9.50 -21.88
CA GLN A 253 -3.79 10.59 -22.17
C GLN A 253 -2.77 10.19 -23.26
N ARG A 254 -3.24 9.57 -24.35
CA ARG A 254 -2.39 9.04 -25.44
C ARG A 254 -1.38 10.05 -25.96
N GLY A 255 -1.79 11.31 -26.12
CA GLY A 255 -0.88 12.36 -26.61
C GLY A 255 0.29 12.65 -25.66
N LEU A 256 0.14 12.46 -24.35
CA LEU A 256 1.24 12.56 -23.37
C LEU A 256 2.11 11.29 -23.39
N ALA A 257 1.50 10.12 -23.60
CA ALA A 257 2.18 8.84 -23.61
C ALA A 257 3.16 8.68 -24.79
N THR A 258 2.88 9.35 -25.93
CA THR A 258 3.72 9.30 -27.13
C THR A 258 4.63 10.51 -27.28
N ALA A 259 4.51 11.50 -26.41
CA ALA A 259 5.26 12.74 -26.51
C ALA A 259 6.73 12.57 -26.11
N ALA A 260 7.57 13.35 -26.72
CA ALA A 260 9.02 13.25 -26.61
C ALA A 260 9.58 13.56 -25.21
N TRP A 261 8.85 14.37 -24.41
CA TRP A 261 9.24 14.70 -23.03
C TRP A 261 9.48 13.45 -22.17
N LEU A 262 8.75 12.38 -22.44
CA LEU A 262 8.77 11.17 -21.62
C LEU A 262 10.16 10.51 -21.57
N LYS A 263 10.94 10.62 -22.64
CA LYS A 263 12.30 10.06 -22.74
C LYS A 263 13.37 10.89 -22.03
N THR A 264 13.11 12.19 -21.84
CA THR A 264 14.09 13.15 -21.32
C THR A 264 13.72 13.73 -19.96
N ALA A 265 12.48 13.49 -19.50
CA ALA A 265 11.99 14.02 -18.26
C ALA A 265 12.65 13.35 -17.03
N SER A 266 12.96 14.16 -16.03
CA SER A 266 13.38 13.65 -14.72
C SER A 266 12.24 12.87 -14.06
N PRO A 267 12.54 11.92 -13.15
CA PRO A 267 11.51 11.19 -12.40
C PRO A 267 10.52 12.11 -11.65
N LYS A 268 11.00 13.27 -11.20
CA LYS A 268 10.15 14.28 -10.55
C LYS A 268 9.11 14.86 -11.52
N LEU A 269 9.52 15.21 -12.72
CA LEU A 269 8.62 15.73 -13.76
C LEU A 269 7.65 14.65 -14.21
N GLN A 270 8.10 13.42 -14.38
CA GLN A 270 7.25 12.28 -14.73
C GLN A 270 6.14 12.07 -13.69
N ALA A 271 6.48 12.08 -12.40
CA ALA A 271 5.51 11.95 -11.31
C ALA A 271 4.49 13.10 -11.30
N LEU A 272 4.95 14.33 -11.47
CA LEU A 272 4.09 15.51 -11.54
C LEU A 272 3.10 15.42 -12.72
N VAL A 273 3.60 15.08 -13.91
CA VAL A 273 2.75 14.94 -15.10
C VAL A 273 1.73 13.82 -14.94
N LEU A 274 2.08 12.70 -14.30
CA LEU A 274 1.13 11.63 -13.98
C LEU A 274 -0.01 12.14 -13.09
N VAL A 275 0.30 12.93 -12.05
CA VAL A 275 -0.71 13.50 -11.16
C VAL A 275 -1.62 14.47 -11.91
N LEU A 276 -1.07 15.41 -12.68
CA LEU A 276 -1.87 16.34 -13.48
C LEU A 276 -2.72 15.62 -14.54
N ALA A 277 -2.17 14.59 -15.19
CA ALA A 277 -2.87 13.78 -16.18
C ALA A 277 -4.07 13.02 -15.57
N ALA A 278 -3.91 12.48 -14.36
CA ALA A 278 -4.98 11.81 -13.62
C ALA A 278 -6.12 12.78 -13.29
N LEU A 279 -5.82 14.01 -12.89
CA LEU A 279 -6.82 15.03 -12.57
C LEU A 279 -7.59 15.53 -13.80
N GLY A 280 -7.02 15.41 -15.00
CA GLY A 280 -7.63 15.93 -16.23
C GLY A 280 -8.96 15.28 -16.61
N ARG A 281 -9.19 14.03 -16.27
CA ARG A 281 -10.39 13.25 -16.62
C ARG A 281 -10.86 12.30 -15.52
N GLY A 282 -10.23 12.31 -14.37
CA GLY A 282 -10.39 11.29 -13.34
C GLY A 282 -10.85 11.82 -11.99
N PRO A 283 -10.79 10.94 -11.00
CA PRO A 283 -11.16 11.24 -9.63
C PRO A 283 -10.18 12.23 -8.99
N ARG A 284 -10.69 12.99 -8.01
CA ARG A 284 -9.95 14.06 -7.31
C ARG A 284 -9.46 13.66 -5.92
N ASN A 285 -9.81 12.47 -5.44
CA ASN A 285 -9.32 12.01 -4.16
C ASN A 285 -7.91 11.40 -4.32
N VAL A 286 -7.08 11.60 -3.31
CA VAL A 286 -5.67 11.18 -3.29
C VAL A 286 -5.51 9.68 -3.54
N GLU A 287 -6.38 8.87 -2.93
CA GLU A 287 -6.32 7.42 -3.07
C GLU A 287 -6.55 6.96 -4.52
N ALA A 288 -7.54 7.52 -5.20
CA ALA A 288 -7.83 7.15 -6.58
C ALA A 288 -6.76 7.67 -7.56
N VAL A 289 -6.21 8.86 -7.32
CA VAL A 289 -5.03 9.37 -8.06
C VAL A 289 -3.83 8.45 -7.83
N SER A 290 -3.56 8.04 -6.59
CA SER A 290 -2.51 7.08 -6.23
C SER A 290 -2.66 5.76 -7.01
N ARG A 291 -3.87 5.19 -7.07
CA ARG A 291 -4.13 3.96 -7.85
C ARG A 291 -3.87 4.12 -9.34
N GLN A 292 -4.27 5.26 -9.93
CA GLN A 292 -4.10 5.51 -11.37
C GLN A 292 -2.65 5.78 -11.74
N THR A 293 -1.93 6.51 -10.90
CA THR A 293 -0.55 6.92 -11.15
C THR A 293 0.48 5.89 -10.70
N GLY A 294 0.11 5.00 -9.76
CA GLY A 294 1.03 4.09 -9.07
C GLY A 294 1.96 4.77 -8.07
N LEU A 295 1.80 6.07 -7.85
CA LEU A 295 2.52 6.82 -6.81
C LEU A 295 1.91 6.54 -5.44
N THR A 296 2.70 6.68 -4.38
CA THR A 296 2.18 6.63 -3.02
C THR A 296 1.26 7.84 -2.73
N GLN A 297 0.37 7.71 -1.76
CA GLN A 297 -0.52 8.83 -1.40
C GLN A 297 0.27 10.06 -0.94
N PHE A 298 1.43 9.87 -0.25
CA PHE A 298 2.32 10.96 0.14
C PHE A 298 2.94 11.68 -1.06
N GLU A 299 3.35 10.94 -2.07
CA GLU A 299 3.85 11.55 -3.31
C GLU A 299 2.76 12.32 -4.02
N VAL A 300 1.55 11.74 -4.11
CA VAL A 300 0.40 12.43 -4.71
C VAL A 300 0.07 13.71 -3.94
N GLU A 301 -0.02 13.67 -2.60
CA GLU A 301 -0.28 14.86 -1.77
C GLU A 301 0.79 15.93 -2.00
N ARG A 302 2.08 15.56 -1.94
CA ARG A 302 3.19 16.49 -2.19
C ARG A 302 3.12 17.12 -3.58
N TRP A 303 2.80 16.35 -4.61
CA TRP A 303 2.69 16.88 -5.97
C TRP A 303 1.43 17.72 -6.18
N LEU A 304 0.33 17.42 -5.48
CA LEU A 304 -0.86 18.25 -5.46
C LEU A 304 -0.59 19.62 -4.79
N GLU A 305 0.06 19.63 -3.63
CA GLU A 305 0.48 20.85 -2.94
C GLU A 305 1.37 21.71 -3.84
N HIS A 306 2.37 21.09 -4.49
CA HIS A 306 3.21 21.78 -5.46
C HIS A 306 2.41 22.36 -6.62
N ALA A 307 1.52 21.59 -7.23
CA ALA A 307 0.70 22.00 -8.36
C ALA A 307 -0.31 23.13 -7.98
N ILE A 308 -0.84 23.11 -6.76
CA ILE A 308 -1.67 24.19 -6.22
C ILE A 308 -0.83 25.45 -6.05
N GLY A 309 0.37 25.34 -5.47
CA GLY A 309 1.29 26.47 -5.30
C GLY A 309 1.74 27.12 -6.62
N GLN A 310 1.78 26.33 -7.72
CA GLN A 310 2.06 26.84 -9.08
C GLN A 310 0.81 27.35 -9.81
N GLY A 311 -0.36 27.25 -9.20
CA GLY A 311 -1.63 27.65 -9.83
C GLY A 311 -2.12 26.71 -10.93
N TRP A 312 -1.52 25.51 -11.10
CA TRP A 312 -1.95 24.52 -12.10
C TRP A 312 -3.17 23.73 -11.67
N VAL A 313 -3.42 23.67 -10.38
CA VAL A 313 -4.55 22.98 -9.74
C VAL A 313 -5.19 23.94 -8.73
N ASN A 314 -6.51 23.99 -8.68
CA ASN A 314 -7.23 24.78 -7.69
C ASN A 314 -7.49 24.00 -6.38
N ASP A 315 -8.02 24.65 -5.34
CA ASP A 315 -8.32 24.05 -4.02
C ASP A 315 -9.32 22.89 -4.11
N LYS A 316 -10.15 22.86 -5.15
CA LYS A 316 -11.08 21.75 -5.43
C LYS A 316 -10.42 20.61 -6.20
N ARG A 317 -9.09 20.62 -6.32
CA ARG A 317 -8.27 19.66 -7.06
C ARG A 317 -8.69 19.49 -8.53
N ARG A 318 -9.01 20.60 -9.18
CA ARG A 318 -9.29 20.68 -10.63
C ARG A 318 -8.13 21.36 -11.31
N LEU A 319 -7.77 20.89 -12.51
CA LEU A 319 -6.84 21.60 -13.36
C LEU A 319 -7.41 22.99 -13.69
N THR A 320 -6.57 23.99 -13.55
CA THR A 320 -6.83 25.35 -14.06
C THR A 320 -6.51 25.43 -15.55
N ASP A 321 -6.87 26.53 -16.21
CA ASP A 321 -6.50 26.77 -17.61
C ASP A 321 -4.97 26.76 -17.79
N LEU A 322 -4.24 27.28 -16.79
CA LEU A 322 -2.78 27.23 -16.78
C LEU A 322 -2.29 25.78 -16.73
N GLY A 323 -2.82 24.94 -15.83
CA GLY A 323 -2.46 23.53 -15.74
C GLY A 323 -2.81 22.73 -17.01
N GLN A 324 -3.93 23.05 -17.66
CA GLN A 324 -4.29 22.45 -18.95
C GLN A 324 -3.32 22.87 -20.06
N SER A 325 -2.92 24.15 -20.09
CA SER A 325 -1.95 24.67 -21.04
C SER A 325 -0.59 24.00 -20.89
N GLU A 326 -0.11 23.78 -19.67
CA GLU A 326 1.14 23.06 -19.40
C GLU A 326 1.09 21.62 -19.94
N LEU A 327 0.01 20.88 -19.65
CA LEU A 327 -0.16 19.55 -20.24
C LEU A 327 -0.27 19.58 -21.76
N HIS A 328 -0.85 20.60 -22.34
CA HIS A 328 -0.94 20.75 -23.79
C HIS A 328 0.43 21.03 -24.43
N MET A 329 1.25 21.87 -23.81
CA MET A 329 2.63 22.13 -24.24
C MET A 329 3.46 20.86 -24.22
N LEU A 330 3.37 20.06 -23.18
CA LEU A 330 4.08 18.77 -23.09
C LEU A 330 3.69 17.78 -24.21
N ARG A 331 2.41 17.78 -24.64
CA ARG A 331 1.95 16.96 -25.78
C ARG A 331 2.60 17.36 -27.10
N LYS A 332 2.92 18.65 -27.26
CA LYS A 332 3.50 19.22 -28.49
C LYS A 332 5.03 19.23 -28.49
N THR A 333 5.68 18.86 -27.36
CA THR A 333 7.14 18.88 -27.28
C THR A 333 7.74 17.86 -28.24
N VAL A 334 8.15 18.31 -29.40
CA VAL A 334 8.94 17.55 -30.35
C VAL A 334 10.38 17.61 -29.90
N VAL A 335 11.03 16.45 -29.63
CA VAL A 335 12.49 16.44 -29.44
C VAL A 335 13.11 16.90 -30.74
N ARG A 336 13.60 18.12 -30.83
CA ARG A 336 14.65 18.46 -31.79
C ARG A 336 15.85 17.63 -31.37
N GLN A 337 16.05 16.50 -32.03
CA GLN A 337 17.33 15.82 -31.98
C GLN A 337 18.37 16.84 -32.46
N LYS A 338 19.18 17.37 -31.53
CA LYS A 338 20.45 17.98 -31.96
C LYS A 338 21.17 16.91 -32.77
N PRO A 339 21.48 17.18 -34.03
CA PRO A 339 22.28 16.23 -34.81
C PRO A 339 23.52 15.93 -34.01
N LEU A 340 23.79 14.64 -33.79
CA LEU A 340 25.03 14.18 -33.17
C LEU A 340 26.15 14.89 -33.87
N GLN A 341 26.88 15.75 -33.19
CA GLN A 341 28.12 16.30 -33.77
C GLN A 341 28.99 15.09 -34.10
N PRO A 342 29.52 15.04 -35.34
CA PRO A 342 30.41 13.95 -35.72
C PRO A 342 31.55 13.90 -34.68
N PRO A 343 31.95 12.69 -34.23
CA PRO A 343 32.96 12.57 -33.21
C PRO A 343 34.17 13.38 -33.65
N ARG A 344 34.56 14.37 -32.81
CA ARG A 344 35.84 15.07 -33.04
C ARG A 344 36.91 13.99 -33.08
N LYS A 345 37.54 13.84 -34.26
CA LYS A 345 38.67 12.93 -34.51
C LYS A 345 39.85 13.31 -33.62
N LYS A 346 39.76 12.99 -32.34
CA LYS A 346 40.91 12.82 -31.46
C LYS A 346 40.59 11.58 -30.62
N MET A 347 40.98 10.43 -31.16
CA MET A 347 41.10 9.25 -30.31
C MET A 347 42.15 9.56 -29.25
N TYR A 348 41.70 9.68 -28.04
CA TYR A 348 42.56 9.74 -26.85
C TYR A 348 42.98 8.30 -26.55
N PHE A 349 44.22 7.96 -26.89
CA PHE A 349 44.85 6.74 -26.37
C PHE A 349 45.52 7.12 -25.07
N PRO A 350 45.13 6.53 -23.92
CA PRO A 350 45.88 6.77 -22.67
C PRO A 350 47.29 6.21 -22.82
N THR A 351 48.28 7.09 -22.70
CA THR A 351 49.69 6.77 -22.81
C THR A 351 50.23 5.99 -21.59
N MET A 352 49.35 5.57 -20.67
CA MET A 352 49.75 4.88 -19.44
C MET A 352 49.42 3.36 -19.42
N LEU A 353 49.30 2.72 -20.54
CA LEU A 353 49.21 1.25 -20.63
C LEU A 353 50.47 0.69 -21.34
N ARG A 354 51.66 1.12 -20.95
CA ARG A 354 52.89 0.35 -21.18
C ARG A 354 53.13 -0.52 -19.95
N ALA A 355 53.06 -1.83 -20.16
CA ALA A 355 53.57 -2.78 -19.17
C ALA A 355 55.05 -2.46 -18.91
N PRO A 356 55.54 -2.50 -17.66
CA PRO A 356 56.95 -2.43 -17.38
C PRO A 356 57.65 -3.63 -18.03
N SER A 357 58.70 -3.36 -18.73
CA SER A 357 59.65 -4.33 -19.31
C SER A 357 60.32 -5.13 -18.22
#